data_6190b2b0f4450975e2f962ae41b562dc
#
_entry.id   6190b2b0f4450975e2f962ae41b562dc
#
_cell.length_a   1.000
_cell.length_b   1.000
_cell.length_c   1.000
_cell.angle_alpha   90.00
_cell.angle_beta   90.00
_cell.angle_gamma   90.00
#
_symmetry.space_group_name_H-M   'P 1'
#
loop_
_entity.id
_entity.type
_entity.pdbx_description
1 polymer ?
#
loop_
_entity_poly.entity_id
_entity_poly.type
_entity_poly.pdbx_seq_one_letter_code
_entity_poly.pdbx_strand_id
1 'polypeptide(L)'
;TQVTYIIPIDAAAGKFIYMGDRWNGNKLSDSRTVWLPLQVDATSHTIAILNRTNWKTEELEDLIPVGIQTALPKITWTDGSNLPEKVTVSYKGQTVESKVAWDKSSYQVIGRTTVTGKLIDCRNAEISTEMLVCPKNAVYFANASKAPVSADYTSIMKQLGNTLLHTVDVYDGAYSTETGFGYVGAEGKLRNSTDDIYQSMRYATDKTQSISYRFDLEAGKYNVYVGMFDPSSWWDGKRYADISLNDKVVTEKYNYQNNVNDTLTYENVEVGEEGTLTITISPNAATSSAVQVSFIVVAKAQKDAEVTPTPEPTASPKPCLLYTSPSPR
;
A
#
# COMPACT_ATOMS: atom_id res chain seq x y z
N THR A 1 21.28 12.73 -9.80
CA THR A 1 21.79 14.06 -9.42
C THR A 1 23.22 13.94 -8.94
N GLN A 2 24.09 14.83 -9.39
CA GLN A 2 25.47 14.92 -8.94
C GLN A 2 25.58 16.16 -8.03
N VAL A 3 26.22 16.01 -6.87
CA VAL A 3 26.52 17.15 -5.99
C VAL A 3 27.51 18.08 -6.70
N THR A 4 27.17 19.36 -6.76
CA THR A 4 28.06 20.38 -7.33
C THR A 4 28.68 21.22 -6.22
N TYR A 5 27.88 21.63 -5.23
CA TYR A 5 28.32 22.45 -4.11
C TYR A 5 27.38 22.38 -2.91
N ILE A 6 27.89 22.70 -1.71
CA ILE A 6 27.09 22.86 -0.50
C ILE A 6 27.37 24.26 0.06
N ILE A 7 26.34 25.08 0.13
CA ILE A 7 26.44 26.48 0.61
C ILE A 7 26.01 26.50 2.10
N PRO A 8 26.87 26.91 3.02
CA PRO A 8 26.48 27.11 4.41
C PRO A 8 25.59 28.34 4.54
N ILE A 9 24.46 28.22 5.21
CA ILE A 9 23.59 29.33 5.62
C ILE A 9 23.80 29.64 7.08
N ASP A 10 23.78 28.62 7.92
CA ASP A 10 24.15 28.64 9.32
C ASP A 10 24.78 27.30 9.67
N ALA A 11 26.09 27.21 9.52
CA ALA A 11 26.80 25.97 9.74
C ALA A 11 26.74 25.49 11.19
N ALA A 12 26.65 26.40 12.15
CA ALA A 12 26.56 26.07 13.56
C ALA A 12 25.20 25.44 13.90
N ALA A 13 24.14 25.86 13.21
CA ALA A 13 22.80 25.28 13.32
C ALA A 13 22.55 24.11 12.33
N GLY A 14 23.58 23.68 11.59
CA GLY A 14 23.46 22.57 10.61
C GLY A 14 22.64 22.91 9.37
N LYS A 15 22.53 24.20 9.00
CA LYS A 15 21.68 24.66 7.89
C LYS A 15 22.51 24.95 6.63
N PHE A 16 22.20 24.28 5.58
CA PHE A 16 22.93 24.38 4.29
C PHE A 16 21.98 24.38 3.10
N ILE A 17 22.47 24.78 1.94
CA ILE A 17 21.83 24.58 0.64
C ILE A 17 22.64 23.54 -0.12
N TYR A 18 21.96 22.47 -0.54
CA TYR A 18 22.49 21.51 -1.48
C TYR A 18 22.31 22.06 -2.91
N MET A 19 23.38 22.11 -3.66
CA MET A 19 23.37 22.36 -5.10
C MET A 19 23.76 21.09 -5.84
N GLY A 20 22.97 20.73 -6.82
CA GLY A 20 23.26 19.54 -7.63
C GLY A 20 22.73 19.66 -9.04
N ASP A 21 23.29 18.88 -9.95
CA ASP A 21 22.83 18.81 -11.32
C ASP A 21 21.81 17.72 -11.49
N ARG A 22 20.68 18.07 -12.09
CA ARG A 22 19.64 17.15 -12.53
C ARG A 22 19.79 16.91 -14.03
N TRP A 23 20.58 15.90 -14.37
CA TRP A 23 20.87 15.55 -15.75
C TRP A 23 19.65 14.98 -16.46
N ASN A 24 19.41 15.47 -17.67
CA ASN A 24 18.55 14.80 -18.63
C ASN A 24 19.44 14.14 -19.69
N GLY A 25 19.70 12.84 -19.53
CA GLY A 25 20.57 12.08 -20.42
C GLY A 25 20.11 12.02 -21.87
N ASN A 26 18.80 12.18 -22.11
CA ASN A 26 18.23 12.19 -23.46
C ASN A 26 18.29 13.56 -24.13
N LYS A 27 18.42 14.64 -23.35
CA LYS A 27 18.45 16.01 -23.84
C LYS A 27 19.21 16.89 -22.86
N LEU A 28 20.52 16.96 -23.01
CA LEU A 28 21.42 17.67 -22.08
C LEU A 28 21.09 19.16 -21.93
N SER A 29 20.54 19.79 -22.99
CA SER A 29 20.12 21.20 -22.95
C SER A 29 18.95 21.43 -21.95
N ASP A 30 18.24 20.39 -21.55
CA ASP A 30 17.14 20.46 -20.58
C ASP A 30 17.59 20.08 -19.17
N SER A 31 18.88 19.82 -18.97
CA SER A 31 19.44 19.63 -17.63
C SER A 31 19.26 20.90 -16.79
N ARG A 32 18.98 20.73 -15.51
CA ARG A 32 18.72 21.81 -14.57
C ARG A 32 19.59 21.67 -13.34
N THR A 33 19.98 22.79 -12.75
CA THR A 33 20.53 22.81 -11.40
C THR A 33 19.38 22.80 -10.41
N VAL A 34 19.49 21.97 -9.38
CA VAL A 34 18.57 21.95 -8.27
C VAL A 34 19.21 22.56 -7.03
N TRP A 35 18.44 23.34 -6.31
CA TRP A 35 18.83 23.97 -5.05
C TRP A 35 17.84 23.49 -4.00
N LEU A 36 18.32 22.71 -3.05
CA LEU A 36 17.47 22.06 -2.05
C LEU A 36 17.96 22.38 -0.65
N PRO A 37 17.04 22.50 0.33
CA PRO A 37 17.44 22.63 1.72
C PRO A 37 18.19 21.35 2.14
N LEU A 38 19.34 21.54 2.76
CA LEU A 38 20.12 20.49 3.38
C LEU A 38 20.32 20.81 4.84
N GLN A 39 20.05 19.84 5.67
CA GLN A 39 20.29 19.94 7.09
C GLN A 39 21.19 18.81 7.58
N VAL A 40 22.06 19.18 8.50
CA VAL A 40 22.92 18.24 9.22
C VAL A 40 22.51 18.30 10.70
N ASP A 41 22.07 17.17 11.25
CA ASP A 41 21.90 17.02 12.69
C ASP A 41 23.12 16.27 13.25
N ALA A 42 23.99 17.01 13.92
CA ALA A 42 25.20 16.45 14.51
C ALA A 42 24.90 15.53 15.71
N THR A 43 23.72 15.68 16.35
CA THR A 43 23.33 14.85 17.51
C THR A 43 22.88 13.47 17.07
N SER A 44 22.06 13.39 16.02
CA SER A 44 21.59 12.13 15.47
C SER A 44 22.51 11.56 14.38
N HIS A 45 23.57 12.29 13.99
CA HIS A 45 24.47 11.96 12.88
C HIS A 45 23.72 11.76 11.55
N THR A 46 22.66 12.55 11.33
CA THR A 46 21.85 12.46 10.11
C THR A 46 22.06 13.64 9.19
N ILE A 47 21.98 13.37 7.89
CA ILE A 47 21.97 14.38 6.82
C ILE A 47 20.68 14.21 6.05
N ALA A 48 19.92 15.28 5.86
CA ALA A 48 18.70 15.26 5.05
C ALA A 48 18.73 16.33 3.97
N ILE A 49 18.44 15.92 2.74
CA ILE A 49 18.18 16.81 1.61
C ILE A 49 16.68 16.76 1.38
N LEU A 50 16.00 17.89 1.57
CA LEU A 50 14.55 17.97 1.46
C LEU A 50 14.17 18.33 0.02
N ASN A 51 13.44 17.44 -0.64
CA ASN A 51 12.93 17.69 -1.98
C ASN A 51 11.77 18.69 -1.92
N ARG A 52 12.01 19.93 -2.37
CA ARG A 52 11.04 21.01 -2.42
C ARG A 52 11.02 21.65 -3.80
N THR A 53 9.82 21.90 -4.33
CA THR A 53 9.66 22.58 -5.62
C THR A 53 9.94 24.07 -5.47
N ASN A 54 9.46 24.68 -4.39
CA ASN A 54 9.69 26.09 -4.03
C ASN A 54 9.94 26.16 -2.53
N TRP A 55 10.90 26.98 -2.10
CA TRP A 55 11.20 27.22 -0.71
C TRP A 55 12.01 28.52 -0.55
N LYS A 56 12.06 29.05 0.66
CA LYS A 56 12.82 30.24 1.02
C LYS A 56 13.81 29.94 2.12
N THR A 57 14.89 30.69 2.18
CA THR A 57 15.94 30.53 3.21
C THR A 57 15.41 30.76 4.63
N GLU A 58 14.43 31.62 4.79
CA GLU A 58 13.77 31.88 6.08
C GLU A 58 12.99 30.66 6.58
N GLU A 59 12.57 29.78 5.68
CA GLU A 59 11.84 28.55 5.99
C GLU A 59 12.76 27.39 6.40
N LEU A 60 14.08 27.57 6.35
CA LEU A 60 15.05 26.51 6.70
C LEU A 60 14.83 25.94 8.10
N GLU A 61 14.34 26.75 9.05
CA GLU A 61 13.99 26.27 10.38
C GLU A 61 12.75 25.38 10.40
N ASP A 62 11.82 25.61 9.48
CA ASP A 62 10.59 24.86 9.33
C ASP A 62 10.82 23.57 8.51
N LEU A 63 11.94 23.49 7.80
CA LEU A 63 12.36 22.37 6.96
C LEU A 63 13.31 21.39 7.69
N ILE A 64 13.46 21.54 8.99
CA ILE A 64 14.35 20.70 9.82
C ILE A 64 13.92 19.24 9.70
N PRO A 65 14.83 18.33 9.28
CA PRO A 65 14.53 16.92 9.29
C PRO A 65 14.24 16.44 10.68
N VAL A 66 13.23 15.62 10.81
CA VAL A 66 12.88 15.02 12.08
C VAL A 66 13.33 13.57 12.04
N GLY A 67 14.24 13.22 12.91
CA GLY A 67 14.67 11.82 13.08
C GLY A 67 13.60 11.05 13.83
N ILE A 68 12.97 10.08 13.19
CA ILE A 68 11.99 9.20 13.84
C ILE A 68 12.75 8.21 14.72
N GLN A 69 12.47 8.21 16.04
CA GLN A 69 13.02 7.26 17.01
C GLN A 69 12.09 6.08 17.26
N THR A 70 10.78 6.25 17.08
CA THR A 70 9.80 5.18 17.18
C THR A 70 10.01 4.18 16.04
N ALA A 71 10.13 2.88 16.37
CA ALA A 71 10.13 1.83 15.37
C ALA A 71 8.75 1.78 14.69
N LEU A 72 8.70 2.14 13.41
CA LEU A 72 7.48 2.06 12.62
C LEU A 72 7.22 0.62 12.16
N PRO A 73 5.94 0.21 12.01
CA PRO A 73 5.60 -1.11 11.51
C PRO A 73 6.13 -1.29 10.07
N LYS A 74 6.55 -2.50 9.74
CA LYS A 74 6.94 -2.89 8.37
C LYS A 74 5.73 -3.24 7.50
N ILE A 75 4.59 -3.52 8.13
CA ILE A 75 3.33 -3.86 7.50
C ILE A 75 2.27 -2.91 8.05
N THR A 76 1.43 -2.38 7.18
CA THR A 76 0.25 -1.61 7.59
C THR A 76 -1.01 -2.13 6.89
N TRP A 77 -2.16 -1.84 7.50
CA TRP A 77 -3.45 -2.20 6.94
C TRP A 77 -3.98 -1.10 6.02
N THR A 78 -4.78 -1.48 5.03
CA THR A 78 -5.42 -0.51 4.13
C THR A 78 -6.32 0.51 4.84
N ASP A 79 -6.75 0.23 6.08
CA ASP A 79 -7.48 1.16 6.96
C ASP A 79 -6.56 2.00 7.87
N GLY A 80 -5.26 1.71 7.89
CA GLY A 80 -4.27 2.40 8.71
C GLY A 80 -4.40 2.14 10.23
N SER A 81 -5.24 1.19 10.65
CA SER A 81 -5.59 1.01 12.07
C SER A 81 -4.42 0.57 12.96
N ASN A 82 -3.31 0.13 12.40
CA ASN A 82 -2.09 -0.22 13.14
C ASN A 82 -0.97 0.83 13.00
N LEU A 83 -1.24 1.94 12.32
CA LEU A 83 -0.30 3.05 12.30
C LEU A 83 -0.31 3.78 13.65
N PRO A 84 0.86 4.15 14.21
CA PRO A 84 0.90 4.83 15.49
C PRO A 84 0.30 6.23 15.39
N GLU A 85 -0.58 6.58 16.32
CA GLU A 85 -1.14 7.94 16.42
C GLU A 85 -0.08 8.98 16.80
N LYS A 86 0.98 8.54 17.51
CA LYS A 86 2.08 9.36 17.97
C LYS A 86 3.41 8.66 17.75
N VAL A 87 4.44 9.43 17.52
CA VAL A 87 5.82 8.96 17.39
C VAL A 87 6.76 9.82 18.21
N THR A 88 7.80 9.21 18.73
CA THR A 88 8.93 9.91 19.34
C THR A 88 9.90 10.30 18.25
N VAL A 89 10.32 11.54 18.24
CA VAL A 89 11.18 12.12 17.21
C VAL A 89 12.29 12.97 17.84
N SER A 90 13.43 13.05 17.17
CA SER A 90 14.43 14.09 17.42
C SER A 90 14.07 15.33 16.59
N TYR A 91 13.79 16.42 17.26
CA TYR A 91 13.40 17.68 16.63
C TYR A 91 14.09 18.84 17.34
N LYS A 92 14.84 19.67 16.60
CA LYS A 92 15.64 20.78 17.14
C LYS A 92 16.58 20.36 18.28
N GLY A 93 17.20 19.18 18.15
CA GLY A 93 18.12 18.65 19.17
C GLY A 93 17.47 18.13 20.45
N GLN A 94 16.13 18.04 20.47
CA GLN A 94 15.37 17.51 21.59
C GLN A 94 14.58 16.26 21.18
N THR A 95 14.37 15.35 22.10
CA THR A 95 13.44 14.24 21.93
C THR A 95 12.04 14.71 22.31
N VAL A 96 11.12 14.69 21.37
CA VAL A 96 9.73 15.12 21.57
C VAL A 96 8.77 14.04 21.06
N GLU A 97 7.58 13.98 21.64
CA GLU A 97 6.47 13.19 21.15
C GLU A 97 5.63 14.05 20.21
N SER A 98 5.30 13.55 19.02
CA SER A 98 4.44 14.26 18.08
C SER A 98 3.32 13.35 17.60
N LYS A 99 2.12 13.89 17.49
CA LYS A 99 1.00 13.27 16.77
C LYS A 99 1.33 13.18 15.29
N VAL A 100 0.86 12.12 14.65
CA VAL A 100 1.01 11.91 13.20
C VAL A 100 -0.33 11.99 12.51
N ALA A 101 -0.43 12.86 11.53
CA ALA A 101 -1.52 12.82 10.55
C ALA A 101 -1.04 12.04 9.33
N TRP A 102 -1.34 10.74 9.30
CA TRP A 102 -1.00 9.87 8.18
C TRP A 102 -1.82 10.23 6.94
N ASP A 103 -1.16 10.24 5.77
CA ASP A 103 -1.83 10.42 4.49
C ASP A 103 -2.53 9.11 4.09
N LYS A 104 -3.85 9.10 4.19
CA LYS A 104 -4.67 7.93 3.89
C LYS A 104 -4.43 7.40 2.46
N SER A 105 -4.20 8.27 1.49
CA SER A 105 -3.95 7.87 0.10
C SER A 105 -2.67 7.05 -0.07
N SER A 106 -1.70 7.20 0.84
CA SER A 106 -0.41 6.52 0.75
C SER A 106 -0.43 5.04 1.18
N TYR A 107 -1.53 4.55 1.80
CA TYR A 107 -1.65 3.17 2.27
C TYR A 107 -2.96 2.48 1.87
N GLN A 108 -3.61 2.93 0.80
CA GLN A 108 -4.83 2.28 0.28
C GLN A 108 -4.55 1.21 -0.78
N VAL A 109 -3.38 1.23 -1.39
CA VAL A 109 -3.00 0.28 -2.45
C VAL A 109 -2.20 -0.86 -1.84
N ILE A 110 -2.62 -2.10 -2.09
CA ILE A 110 -1.92 -3.30 -1.64
C ILE A 110 -0.55 -3.36 -2.29
N GLY A 111 0.46 -3.67 -1.50
CA GLY A 111 1.81 -3.80 -1.97
C GLY A 111 2.81 -2.96 -1.19
N ARG A 112 4.07 -3.00 -1.62
CA ARG A 112 5.12 -2.21 -1.03
C ARG A 112 5.04 -0.77 -1.52
N THR A 113 4.87 0.17 -0.60
CA THR A 113 4.70 1.59 -0.92
C THR A 113 5.35 2.48 0.14
N THR A 114 5.57 3.73 -0.22
CA THR A 114 6.00 4.76 0.73
C THR A 114 4.78 5.34 1.42
N VAL A 115 4.60 5.01 2.69
CA VAL A 115 3.55 5.59 3.55
C VAL A 115 4.05 6.92 4.09
N THR A 116 3.25 7.96 3.94
CA THR A 116 3.59 9.33 4.31
C THR A 116 2.69 9.87 5.40
N GLY A 117 3.18 10.86 6.14
CA GLY A 117 2.42 11.55 7.17
C GLY A 117 3.02 12.89 7.55
N LYS A 118 2.36 13.62 8.45
CA LYS A 118 2.80 14.91 8.96
C LYS A 118 2.85 14.88 10.48
N LEU A 119 3.94 15.37 11.05
CA LEU A 119 4.17 15.51 12.48
C LEU A 119 3.54 16.82 12.97
N ILE A 120 2.36 16.74 13.56
CA ILE A 120 1.55 17.92 13.90
C ILE A 120 2.27 18.84 14.87
N ASP A 121 2.94 18.28 15.88
CA ASP A 121 3.62 19.04 16.93
C ASP A 121 5.03 19.50 16.52
N CYS A 122 5.48 19.10 15.31
CA CYS A 122 6.76 19.49 14.72
C CYS A 122 6.57 20.29 13.42
N ARG A 123 5.71 21.31 13.44
CA ARG A 123 5.41 22.21 12.31
C ARG A 123 4.99 21.49 11.02
N ASN A 124 4.26 20.39 11.15
CA ASN A 124 3.85 19.54 10.04
C ASN A 124 5.01 19.00 9.19
N ALA A 125 6.18 18.77 9.82
CA ALA A 125 7.30 18.12 9.16
C ALA A 125 6.84 16.78 8.56
N GLU A 126 7.24 16.53 7.31
CA GLU A 126 6.87 15.30 6.61
C GLU A 126 7.69 14.12 7.11
N ILE A 127 7.02 13.00 7.31
CA ILE A 127 7.66 11.71 7.55
C ILE A 127 7.24 10.74 6.45
N SER A 128 8.14 9.82 6.12
CA SER A 128 7.85 8.77 5.15
C SER A 128 8.61 7.50 5.53
N THR A 129 8.00 6.37 5.24
CA THR A 129 8.63 5.05 5.43
C THR A 129 8.08 4.05 4.44
N GLU A 130 8.89 3.09 4.04
CA GLU A 130 8.41 1.98 3.21
C GLU A 130 7.71 0.94 4.07
N MET A 131 6.51 0.55 3.67
CA MET A 131 5.70 -0.48 4.30
C MET A 131 5.08 -1.41 3.26
N LEU A 132 4.79 -2.64 3.66
CA LEU A 132 3.90 -3.53 2.91
C LEU A 132 2.46 -3.25 3.35
N VAL A 133 1.63 -2.79 2.44
CA VAL A 133 0.20 -2.56 2.69
C VAL A 133 -0.58 -3.83 2.38
N CYS A 134 -1.42 -4.26 3.31
CA CYS A 134 -2.26 -5.44 3.18
C CYS A 134 -3.67 -5.15 3.70
N PRO A 135 -4.74 -5.74 3.15
CA PRO A 135 -6.06 -5.63 3.73
C PRO A 135 -6.10 -6.18 5.16
N LYS A 136 -6.74 -5.44 6.06
CA LYS A 136 -7.08 -5.97 7.38
C LYS A 136 -8.02 -7.17 7.22
N ASN A 137 -7.95 -8.14 8.10
CA ASN A 137 -8.71 -9.38 8.05
C ASN A 137 -8.39 -10.27 6.83
N ALA A 138 -7.22 -10.13 6.23
CA ALA A 138 -6.75 -11.07 5.24
C ALA A 138 -6.69 -12.49 5.84
N VAL A 139 -7.26 -13.45 5.13
CA VAL A 139 -7.24 -14.88 5.49
C VAL A 139 -6.05 -15.51 4.80
N TYR A 140 -5.88 -15.22 3.52
CA TYR A 140 -4.78 -15.69 2.70
C TYR A 140 -4.10 -14.56 1.96
N PHE A 141 -2.80 -14.69 1.80
CA PHE A 141 -1.98 -13.90 0.91
C PHE A 141 -1.10 -14.85 0.09
N ALA A 142 -1.54 -15.20 -1.09
CA ALA A 142 -0.78 -16.03 -2.02
C ALA A 142 0.14 -15.12 -2.84
N ASN A 143 1.41 -15.03 -2.44
CA ASN A 143 2.44 -14.33 -3.21
C ASN A 143 3.02 -15.30 -4.25
N ALA A 144 2.88 -15.02 -5.53
CA ALA A 144 3.35 -15.87 -6.63
C ALA A 144 4.90 -15.85 -6.75
N SER A 145 5.57 -16.12 -5.65
CA SER A 145 7.02 -16.19 -5.53
C SER A 145 7.43 -17.43 -4.73
N LYS A 146 8.39 -18.18 -5.24
CA LYS A 146 8.88 -19.41 -4.60
C LYS A 146 9.81 -19.14 -3.42
N ALA A 147 10.55 -18.05 -3.45
CA ALA A 147 11.53 -17.70 -2.43
C ALA A 147 11.72 -16.18 -2.38
N PRO A 148 11.99 -15.63 -1.20
CA PRO A 148 12.33 -14.23 -1.03
C PRO A 148 13.68 -13.91 -1.68
N VAL A 149 13.81 -12.69 -2.18
CA VAL A 149 15.03 -12.21 -2.83
C VAL A 149 16.01 -11.65 -1.81
N SER A 150 15.52 -11.01 -0.75
CA SER A 150 16.35 -10.49 0.35
C SER A 150 15.90 -11.02 1.71
N ALA A 151 16.82 -10.94 2.70
CA ALA A 151 16.51 -11.31 4.08
C ALA A 151 15.46 -10.38 4.72
N ASP A 152 15.46 -9.08 4.36
CA ASP A 152 14.48 -8.11 4.85
C ASP A 152 13.07 -8.46 4.34
N TYR A 153 12.94 -8.71 3.05
CA TYR A 153 11.67 -9.11 2.46
C TYR A 153 11.16 -10.45 3.00
N THR A 154 12.06 -11.42 3.21
CA THR A 154 11.74 -12.68 3.90
C THR A 154 11.11 -12.43 5.27
N SER A 155 11.73 -11.54 6.05
CA SER A 155 11.25 -11.19 7.38
C SER A 155 9.87 -10.55 7.33
N ILE A 156 9.64 -9.62 6.38
CA ILE A 156 8.35 -8.95 6.18
C ILE A 156 7.27 -9.97 5.80
N MET A 157 7.54 -10.87 4.86
CA MET A 157 6.56 -11.87 4.42
C MET A 157 6.26 -12.90 5.50
N LYS A 158 7.25 -13.31 6.29
CA LYS A 158 7.03 -14.16 7.46
C LYS A 158 6.18 -13.46 8.52
N GLN A 159 6.44 -12.18 8.78
CA GLN A 159 5.62 -11.38 9.70
C GLN A 159 4.19 -11.27 9.18
N LEU A 160 3.99 -11.04 7.88
CA LEU A 160 2.66 -11.02 7.26
C LEU A 160 1.93 -12.35 7.48
N GLY A 161 2.57 -13.49 7.18
CA GLY A 161 1.98 -14.82 7.39
C GLY A 161 1.47 -15.04 8.81
N ASN A 162 2.22 -14.55 9.81
CA ASN A 162 1.82 -14.63 11.22
C ASN A 162 0.65 -13.70 11.60
N THR A 163 0.33 -12.72 10.76
CA THR A 163 -0.77 -11.75 11.02
C THR A 163 -2.05 -12.09 10.26
N LEU A 164 -2.02 -13.05 9.34
CA LEU A 164 -3.20 -13.52 8.62
C LEU A 164 -4.16 -14.24 9.57
N LEU A 165 -5.45 -14.22 9.27
CA LEU A 165 -6.46 -14.97 10.03
C LEU A 165 -6.27 -16.48 9.89
N HIS A 166 -5.65 -16.94 8.82
CA HIS A 166 -5.17 -18.30 8.64
C HIS A 166 -3.64 -18.26 8.54
N THR A 167 -2.96 -18.67 9.60
CA THR A 167 -1.49 -18.62 9.69
C THR A 167 -0.87 -19.69 8.81
N VAL A 168 -0.43 -19.30 7.62
CA VAL A 168 0.26 -20.16 6.64
C VAL A 168 1.42 -19.42 6.00
N ASP A 169 2.25 -20.16 5.29
CA ASP A 169 3.26 -19.55 4.45
C ASP A 169 2.58 -18.76 3.33
N VAL A 170 3.02 -17.53 3.12
CA VAL A 170 2.50 -16.65 2.06
C VAL A 170 3.12 -16.93 0.69
N TYR A 171 4.05 -17.89 0.61
CA TYR A 171 4.66 -18.25 -0.65
C TYR A 171 3.79 -19.21 -1.46
N ASP A 172 3.97 -19.11 -2.77
CA ASP A 172 3.22 -19.87 -3.74
C ASP A 172 3.61 -21.35 -3.74
N GLY A 173 2.60 -22.22 -3.79
CA GLY A 173 2.74 -23.65 -3.85
C GLY A 173 1.54 -24.30 -4.51
N ALA A 174 1.63 -25.60 -4.81
CA ALA A 174 0.47 -26.38 -5.21
C ALA A 174 -0.53 -26.43 -4.05
N TYR A 175 -1.83 -26.36 -4.38
CA TYR A 175 -2.87 -26.52 -3.38
C TYR A 175 -2.70 -27.84 -2.61
N SER A 176 -2.85 -27.76 -1.31
CA SER A 176 -3.00 -28.92 -0.42
C SER A 176 -4.04 -28.62 0.65
N THR A 177 -4.67 -29.66 1.18
CA THR A 177 -5.62 -29.54 2.31
C THR A 177 -4.93 -29.10 3.61
N GLU A 178 -3.62 -29.27 3.72
CA GLU A 178 -2.84 -28.81 4.87
C GLU A 178 -2.65 -27.29 4.86
N THR A 179 -2.35 -26.72 3.69
CA THR A 179 -2.18 -25.26 3.53
C THR A 179 -3.50 -24.54 3.33
N GLY A 180 -4.53 -25.21 2.81
CA GLY A 180 -5.83 -24.65 2.49
C GLY A 180 -5.82 -23.68 1.30
N PHE A 181 -4.68 -23.52 0.62
CA PHE A 181 -4.59 -22.70 -0.59
C PHE A 181 -3.46 -23.16 -1.51
N GLY A 182 -3.47 -22.67 -2.74
CA GLY A 182 -2.41 -22.87 -3.70
C GLY A 182 -2.91 -22.95 -5.15
N TYR A 183 -1.98 -23.05 -6.09
CA TYR A 183 -2.35 -23.23 -7.48
C TYR A 183 -2.91 -24.64 -7.74
N VAL A 184 -3.85 -24.73 -8.66
CA VAL A 184 -4.45 -25.99 -9.12
C VAL A 184 -4.29 -26.14 -10.62
N GLY A 185 -4.17 -27.40 -11.08
CA GLY A 185 -3.97 -27.70 -12.50
C GLY A 185 -2.53 -27.45 -12.95
N ALA A 186 -2.36 -26.76 -14.07
CA ALA A 186 -1.04 -26.55 -14.66
C ALA A 186 -0.18 -25.59 -13.82
N GLU A 187 1.03 -26.01 -13.46
CA GLU A 187 1.93 -25.23 -12.62
C GLU A 187 2.36 -23.89 -13.22
N GLY A 188 2.56 -23.81 -14.54
CA GLY A 188 3.19 -22.65 -15.15
C GLY A 188 4.66 -22.49 -14.73
N LYS A 189 5.14 -21.24 -14.68
CA LYS A 189 6.48 -20.88 -14.23
C LYS A 189 6.45 -19.68 -13.29
N LEU A 190 7.50 -19.52 -12.48
CA LEU A 190 7.68 -18.38 -11.58
C LEU A 190 8.75 -17.42 -12.10
N ARG A 191 8.48 -16.14 -12.01
CA ARG A 191 9.45 -15.06 -12.13
C ARG A 191 9.69 -14.45 -10.77
N ASN A 192 10.90 -14.62 -10.23
CA ASN A 192 11.35 -13.99 -9.00
C ASN A 192 12.42 -12.97 -9.38
N SER A 193 12.08 -11.70 -9.42
CA SER A 193 13.04 -10.70 -9.90
C SER A 193 13.45 -9.66 -8.87
N THR A 194 12.62 -9.36 -7.89
CA THR A 194 12.85 -8.31 -6.90
C THR A 194 12.08 -8.59 -5.61
N ASP A 195 12.29 -7.74 -4.60
CA ASP A 195 11.49 -7.70 -3.37
C ASP A 195 10.11 -7.02 -3.57
N ASP A 196 9.67 -6.84 -4.80
CA ASP A 196 8.39 -6.27 -5.16
C ASP A 196 7.39 -7.38 -5.46
N ILE A 197 6.26 -7.38 -4.75
CA ILE A 197 5.21 -8.40 -4.89
C ILE A 197 4.54 -8.39 -6.26
N TYR A 198 4.58 -7.28 -7.01
CA TYR A 198 4.05 -7.23 -8.37
C TYR A 198 5.02 -7.82 -9.38
N GLN A 199 6.31 -7.60 -9.19
CA GLN A 199 7.34 -8.08 -10.13
C GLN A 199 7.69 -9.55 -9.95
N SER A 200 7.35 -10.16 -8.82
CA SER A 200 7.35 -11.61 -8.62
C SER A 200 5.98 -12.14 -9.06
N MET A 201 5.96 -13.12 -9.95
CA MET A 201 4.70 -13.59 -10.54
C MET A 201 4.76 -15.04 -10.99
N ARG A 202 3.59 -15.68 -11.01
CA ARG A 202 3.35 -16.92 -11.75
C ARG A 202 2.85 -16.57 -13.14
N TYR A 203 3.39 -17.22 -14.16
CA TYR A 203 2.96 -17.03 -15.53
C TYR A 203 2.73 -18.37 -16.24
N ALA A 204 1.77 -18.41 -17.14
CA ALA A 204 1.47 -19.54 -17.99
C ALA A 204 2.61 -19.80 -18.99
N THR A 205 2.82 -21.06 -19.38
CA THR A 205 3.91 -21.43 -20.31
C THR A 205 3.56 -21.17 -21.77
N ASP A 206 2.27 -21.04 -22.07
CA ASP A 206 1.77 -20.69 -23.39
C ASP A 206 0.48 -19.87 -23.31
N LYS A 207 0.05 -19.35 -24.45
CA LYS A 207 -1.12 -18.46 -24.58
C LYS A 207 -2.48 -19.15 -24.44
N THR A 208 -2.53 -20.46 -24.24
CA THR A 208 -3.77 -21.23 -24.07
C THR A 208 -3.96 -21.72 -22.64
N GLN A 209 -2.92 -21.66 -21.84
CA GLN A 209 -2.93 -22.13 -20.47
C GLN A 209 -3.51 -21.08 -19.52
N SER A 210 -4.46 -21.49 -18.68
CA SER A 210 -4.96 -20.70 -17.54
C SER A 210 -4.12 -20.92 -16.31
N ILE A 211 -4.19 -19.96 -15.37
CA ILE A 211 -3.64 -20.06 -14.02
C ILE A 211 -4.82 -20.06 -13.05
N SER A 212 -4.92 -21.07 -12.21
CA SER A 212 -5.99 -21.19 -11.22
C SER A 212 -5.44 -21.38 -9.82
N TYR A 213 -6.09 -20.73 -8.85
CA TYR A 213 -5.83 -20.88 -7.42
C TYR A 213 -7.10 -21.31 -6.71
N ARG A 214 -6.95 -22.19 -5.73
CA ARG A 214 -8.02 -22.61 -4.83
C ARG A 214 -7.69 -22.15 -3.41
N PHE A 215 -8.74 -21.72 -2.69
CA PHE A 215 -8.70 -21.33 -1.29
C PHE A 215 -9.82 -22.04 -0.55
N ASP A 216 -9.49 -22.67 0.59
CA ASP A 216 -10.47 -23.23 1.50
C ASP A 216 -10.88 -22.15 2.51
N LEU A 217 -12.17 -21.89 2.62
CA LEU A 217 -12.75 -20.78 3.36
C LEU A 217 -13.97 -21.24 4.13
N GLU A 218 -14.29 -20.60 5.24
CA GLU A 218 -15.62 -20.73 5.86
C GLU A 218 -16.68 -20.08 4.96
N ALA A 219 -17.94 -20.56 5.05
CA ALA A 219 -19.04 -19.88 4.38
C ALA A 219 -19.13 -18.42 4.82
N GLY A 220 -19.28 -17.49 3.86
CA GLY A 220 -19.29 -16.07 4.17
C GLY A 220 -18.99 -15.18 2.97
N LYS A 221 -18.77 -13.89 3.27
CA LYS A 221 -18.43 -12.87 2.26
C LYS A 221 -16.96 -12.47 2.39
N TYR A 222 -16.32 -12.36 1.25
CA TYR A 222 -14.90 -12.04 1.16
C TYR A 222 -14.63 -10.95 0.12
N ASN A 223 -13.57 -10.18 0.36
CA ASN A 223 -12.99 -9.30 -0.64
C ASN A 223 -11.77 -9.99 -1.23
N VAL A 224 -11.70 -10.03 -2.55
CA VAL A 224 -10.64 -10.68 -3.32
C VAL A 224 -9.84 -9.63 -4.06
N TYR A 225 -8.53 -9.69 -3.95
CA TYR A 225 -7.60 -8.78 -4.60
C TYR A 225 -6.64 -9.59 -5.46
N VAL A 226 -6.53 -9.25 -6.73
CA VAL A 226 -5.67 -9.94 -7.68
C VAL A 226 -4.65 -8.97 -8.22
N GLY A 227 -3.38 -9.17 -7.88
CA GLY A 227 -2.27 -8.34 -8.34
C GLY A 227 -1.87 -8.70 -9.75
N MET A 228 -1.84 -7.70 -10.61
CA MET A 228 -1.55 -7.82 -12.04
C MET A 228 -0.37 -6.93 -12.41
N PHE A 229 0.57 -7.46 -13.21
CA PHE A 229 1.74 -6.72 -13.65
C PHE A 229 2.26 -7.28 -14.96
N ASP A 230 2.71 -6.43 -15.88
CA ASP A 230 3.42 -6.84 -17.10
C ASP A 230 4.75 -6.09 -17.23
N PRO A 231 5.89 -6.79 -17.07
CA PRO A 231 7.19 -6.13 -17.17
C PRO A 231 7.46 -5.60 -18.57
N SER A 232 8.08 -4.43 -18.68
CA SER A 232 8.38 -3.80 -19.97
C SER A 232 9.13 -4.70 -20.95
N SER A 233 9.95 -5.63 -20.44
CA SER A 233 10.68 -6.61 -21.27
C SER A 233 9.82 -7.68 -21.89
N TRP A 234 8.58 -7.87 -21.42
CA TRP A 234 7.63 -8.88 -21.89
C TRP A 234 6.40 -8.26 -22.57
N TRP A 235 6.20 -6.96 -22.35
CA TRP A 235 5.02 -6.25 -22.81
C TRP A 235 5.00 -6.11 -24.35
N ASP A 236 3.94 -6.59 -24.97
CA ASP A 236 3.68 -6.49 -26.42
C ASP A 236 2.42 -5.69 -26.78
N GLY A 237 1.74 -5.14 -25.74
CA GLY A 237 0.50 -4.38 -25.88
C GLY A 237 -0.74 -5.23 -26.20
N LYS A 238 -0.63 -6.56 -26.16
CA LYS A 238 -1.70 -7.49 -26.55
C LYS A 238 -1.91 -8.63 -25.56
N ARG A 239 -1.55 -8.42 -24.30
CA ARG A 239 -1.82 -9.38 -23.24
C ARG A 239 -3.18 -9.07 -22.62
N TYR A 240 -4.11 -10.01 -22.79
CA TYR A 240 -5.47 -9.90 -22.25
C TYR A 240 -5.83 -11.15 -21.46
N ALA A 241 -6.52 -10.96 -20.34
CA ALA A 241 -7.00 -12.05 -19.50
C ALA A 241 -8.49 -11.89 -19.17
N ASP A 242 -9.17 -13.02 -19.01
CA ASP A 242 -10.46 -13.10 -18.36
C ASP A 242 -10.26 -13.61 -16.93
N ILE A 243 -10.89 -13.01 -15.96
CA ILE A 243 -10.81 -13.41 -14.55
C ILE A 243 -12.15 -14.01 -14.13
N SER A 244 -12.09 -15.22 -13.58
CA SER A 244 -13.26 -15.93 -13.07
C SER A 244 -13.13 -16.21 -11.57
N LEU A 245 -14.25 -16.13 -10.87
CA LEU A 245 -14.43 -16.56 -9.48
C LEU A 245 -15.47 -17.68 -9.47
N ASN A 246 -15.11 -18.89 -8.99
CA ASN A 246 -15.95 -20.07 -9.02
C ASN A 246 -16.62 -20.27 -10.41
N ASP A 247 -15.80 -20.32 -11.46
CA ASP A 247 -16.18 -20.49 -12.87
C ASP A 247 -17.04 -19.35 -13.48
N LYS A 248 -17.41 -18.34 -12.69
CA LYS A 248 -18.13 -17.17 -13.20
C LYS A 248 -17.14 -16.09 -13.61
N VAL A 249 -17.16 -15.68 -14.87
CA VAL A 249 -16.34 -14.56 -15.37
C VAL A 249 -16.81 -13.26 -14.68
N VAL A 250 -15.91 -12.57 -14.01
CA VAL A 250 -16.14 -11.31 -13.31
C VAL A 250 -15.40 -10.14 -13.95
N THR A 251 -14.39 -10.41 -14.74
CA THR A 251 -13.71 -9.42 -15.57
C THR A 251 -13.41 -10.05 -16.92
N GLU A 252 -13.91 -9.46 -17.99
CA GLU A 252 -13.60 -9.86 -19.36
C GLU A 252 -12.52 -8.95 -19.93
N LYS A 253 -11.60 -9.55 -20.67
CA LYS A 253 -10.57 -8.85 -21.47
C LYS A 253 -9.80 -7.79 -20.68
N TYR A 254 -9.40 -8.11 -19.44
CA TYR A 254 -8.45 -7.26 -18.71
C TYR A 254 -7.20 -7.03 -19.56
N ASN A 255 -6.83 -5.78 -19.77
CA ASN A 255 -5.67 -5.40 -20.57
C ASN A 255 -4.50 -5.03 -19.64
N TYR A 256 -3.47 -5.88 -19.61
CA TYR A 256 -2.26 -5.58 -18.88
C TYR A 256 -1.60 -4.30 -19.39
N GLN A 257 -1.11 -3.47 -18.46
CA GLN A 257 -0.44 -2.22 -18.78
C GLN A 257 1.07 -2.35 -18.60
N ASN A 258 1.84 -1.68 -19.47
CA ASN A 258 3.30 -1.74 -19.45
C ASN A 258 3.89 -1.22 -18.14
N ASN A 259 4.50 -2.10 -17.36
CA ASN A 259 5.21 -1.78 -16.12
C ASN A 259 4.34 -1.02 -15.09
N VAL A 260 3.06 -1.36 -15.03
CA VAL A 260 2.09 -0.77 -14.11
C VAL A 260 1.70 -1.82 -13.07
N ASN A 261 1.85 -1.47 -11.80
CA ASN A 261 1.29 -2.23 -10.69
C ASN A 261 -0.21 -1.99 -10.66
N ASP A 262 -1.01 -3.05 -10.83
CA ASP A 262 -2.46 -2.96 -10.81
C ASP A 262 -3.05 -4.03 -9.87
N THR A 263 -4.17 -3.71 -9.24
CA THR A 263 -4.89 -4.64 -8.37
C THR A 263 -6.37 -4.63 -8.71
N LEU A 264 -6.85 -5.74 -9.24
CA LEU A 264 -8.28 -5.96 -9.42
C LEU A 264 -8.91 -6.30 -8.07
N THR A 265 -10.01 -5.63 -7.75
CA THR A 265 -10.72 -5.81 -6.48
C THR A 265 -12.14 -6.30 -6.73
N TYR A 266 -12.49 -7.39 -6.06
CA TYR A 266 -13.84 -7.96 -6.10
C TYR A 266 -14.37 -7.99 -4.67
N GLU A 267 -15.39 -7.18 -4.40
CA GLU A 267 -15.96 -7.04 -3.07
C GLU A 267 -17.15 -7.97 -2.86
N ASN A 268 -17.34 -8.41 -1.60
CA ASN A 268 -18.49 -9.21 -1.17
C ASN A 268 -18.69 -10.51 -1.99
N VAL A 269 -17.61 -11.17 -2.37
CA VAL A 269 -17.63 -12.47 -3.02
C VAL A 269 -18.20 -13.50 -2.04
N GLU A 270 -19.31 -14.14 -2.40
CA GLU A 270 -19.95 -15.16 -1.57
C GLU A 270 -19.27 -16.51 -1.71
N VAL A 271 -18.94 -17.12 -0.57
CA VAL A 271 -18.50 -18.51 -0.45
C VAL A 271 -19.57 -19.25 0.29
N GLY A 272 -20.14 -20.29 -0.34
CA GLY A 272 -21.20 -21.13 0.22
C GLY A 272 -20.64 -22.20 1.18
N GLU A 273 -21.52 -23.13 1.57
CA GLU A 273 -21.20 -24.23 2.50
C GLU A 273 -20.15 -25.19 1.95
N GLU A 274 -19.93 -25.19 0.63
CA GLU A 274 -18.83 -25.96 -0.02
C GLU A 274 -17.46 -25.50 0.46
N GLY A 275 -17.37 -24.29 1.02
CA GLY A 275 -16.17 -23.78 1.67
C GLY A 275 -14.99 -23.58 0.75
N THR A 276 -15.21 -23.31 -0.55
CA THR A 276 -14.13 -23.14 -1.53
C THR A 276 -14.32 -21.91 -2.40
N LEU A 277 -13.20 -21.25 -2.70
CA LEU A 277 -13.13 -20.20 -3.71
C LEU A 277 -12.04 -20.56 -4.70
N THR A 278 -12.40 -20.66 -6.00
CA THR A 278 -11.46 -20.82 -7.10
C THR A 278 -11.36 -19.52 -7.88
N ILE A 279 -10.12 -19.06 -8.10
CA ILE A 279 -9.82 -17.86 -8.88
C ILE A 279 -9.02 -18.29 -10.10
N THR A 280 -9.55 -18.01 -11.30
CA THR A 280 -8.92 -18.41 -12.54
C THR A 280 -8.62 -17.20 -13.41
N ILE A 281 -7.38 -17.10 -13.86
CA ILE A 281 -6.90 -16.12 -14.83
C ILE A 281 -6.72 -16.87 -16.15
N SER A 282 -7.63 -16.65 -17.08
CA SER A 282 -7.66 -17.32 -18.39
C SER A 282 -7.20 -16.39 -19.50
N PRO A 283 -6.53 -16.92 -20.52
CA PRO A 283 -6.22 -16.13 -21.70
C PRO A 283 -7.50 -15.75 -22.44
N ASN A 284 -7.73 -14.45 -22.67
CA ASN A 284 -8.82 -13.98 -23.52
C ASN A 284 -8.52 -14.31 -24.99
N ALA A 285 -9.55 -14.53 -25.81
CA ALA A 285 -9.41 -14.86 -27.22
C ALA A 285 -8.59 -13.82 -28.04
N ALA A 286 -8.52 -12.58 -27.58
CA ALA A 286 -7.76 -11.52 -28.23
C ALA A 286 -6.27 -11.48 -27.81
N THR A 287 -5.84 -12.29 -26.82
CA THR A 287 -4.46 -12.27 -26.32
C THR A 287 -3.48 -12.87 -27.33
N SER A 288 -2.28 -12.29 -27.42
CA SER A 288 -1.13 -12.86 -28.11
C SER A 288 -0.10 -13.47 -27.18
N SER A 289 -0.22 -13.22 -25.88
CA SER A 289 0.75 -13.58 -24.84
C SER A 289 0.12 -14.40 -23.72
N ALA A 290 0.94 -15.19 -23.05
CA ALA A 290 0.54 -15.98 -21.88
C ALA A 290 0.10 -15.09 -20.72
N VAL A 291 -0.92 -15.52 -19.95
CA VAL A 291 -1.40 -14.80 -18.77
C VAL A 291 -0.48 -14.96 -17.57
N GLN A 292 -0.60 -14.06 -16.61
CA GLN A 292 0.22 -14.03 -15.40
C GLN A 292 -0.53 -13.41 -14.22
N VAL A 293 -0.07 -13.69 -13.00
CA VAL A 293 -0.60 -13.14 -11.75
C VAL A 293 0.53 -12.95 -10.76
N SER A 294 0.54 -11.83 -10.06
CA SER A 294 1.58 -11.49 -9.10
C SER A 294 1.26 -11.96 -7.69
N PHE A 295 0.05 -11.74 -7.23
CA PHE A 295 -0.45 -12.20 -5.94
C PHE A 295 -1.96 -12.29 -5.92
N ILE A 296 -2.48 -13.03 -4.95
CA ILE A 296 -3.91 -13.06 -4.64
C ILE A 296 -4.06 -12.89 -3.14
N VAL A 297 -4.91 -11.92 -2.72
CA VAL A 297 -5.27 -11.75 -1.32
C VAL A 297 -6.76 -12.02 -1.17
N VAL A 298 -7.11 -12.80 -0.17
CA VAL A 298 -8.50 -13.07 0.24
C VAL A 298 -8.68 -12.56 1.66
N ALA A 299 -9.57 -11.59 1.86
CA ALA A 299 -9.86 -11.00 3.16
C ALA A 299 -11.33 -11.14 3.51
N LYS A 300 -11.68 -11.41 4.79
CA LYS A 300 -13.08 -11.37 5.23
C LYS A 300 -13.65 -9.98 4.95
N ALA A 301 -14.79 -9.91 4.27
CA ALA A 301 -15.52 -8.66 4.12
C ALA A 301 -15.89 -8.13 5.52
N GLN A 302 -15.74 -6.83 5.72
CA GLN A 302 -16.23 -6.23 6.96
C GLN A 302 -17.75 -6.43 6.97
N LYS A 303 -18.30 -6.93 8.08
CA LYS A 303 -19.74 -6.81 8.29
C LYS A 303 -20.08 -5.33 8.20
N ASP A 304 -21.01 -4.98 7.33
CA ASP A 304 -21.59 -3.64 7.34
C ASP A 304 -21.87 -3.31 8.80
N ALA A 305 -21.33 -2.17 9.27
CA ALA A 305 -21.65 -1.70 10.61
C ALA A 305 -23.18 -1.68 10.67
N GLU A 306 -23.75 -2.50 11.56
CA GLU A 306 -25.20 -2.57 11.76
C GLU A 306 -25.65 -1.11 11.88
N VAL A 307 -26.40 -0.63 10.90
CA VAL A 307 -26.90 0.75 10.89
C VAL A 307 -27.75 0.85 12.11
N THR A 308 -27.18 1.34 13.22
CA THR A 308 -27.95 1.64 14.41
C THR A 308 -29.05 2.58 13.94
N PRO A 309 -30.33 2.19 14.03
CA PRO A 309 -31.41 3.04 13.54
C PRO A 309 -31.21 4.40 14.19
N THR A 310 -31.09 5.44 13.39
CA THR A 310 -31.04 6.81 13.88
C THR A 310 -32.25 6.97 14.81
N PRO A 311 -32.06 7.32 16.10
CA PRO A 311 -33.16 7.49 17.00
C PRO A 311 -34.15 8.47 16.36
N GLU A 312 -35.38 8.04 16.23
CA GLU A 312 -36.47 8.84 15.68
C GLU A 312 -36.44 10.20 16.41
N PRO A 313 -36.52 11.33 15.71
CA PRO A 313 -36.42 12.63 16.36
C PRO A 313 -37.56 12.73 17.38
N THR A 314 -37.19 12.73 18.66
CA THR A 314 -38.09 12.97 19.77
C THR A 314 -38.84 14.27 19.47
N ALA A 315 -40.16 14.17 19.39
CA ALA A 315 -41.04 15.30 19.11
C ALA A 315 -40.66 16.48 20.01
N SER A 316 -40.33 17.61 19.40
CA SER A 316 -40.06 18.86 20.13
C SER A 316 -41.16 19.15 21.13
N PRO A 317 -40.83 19.44 22.39
CA PRO A 317 -41.85 19.83 23.35
C PRO A 317 -42.59 21.07 22.84
N LYS A 318 -43.94 20.96 22.79
CA LYS A 318 -44.79 22.09 22.41
C LYS A 318 -44.46 23.28 23.29
N PRO A 319 -44.33 24.51 22.73
CA PRO A 319 -44.07 25.69 23.54
C PRO A 319 -45.24 25.90 24.55
N CYS A 320 -44.88 25.98 25.81
CA CYS A 320 -45.78 26.33 26.88
C CYS A 320 -46.19 27.77 26.74
N LEU A 321 -47.48 28.04 26.44
CA LEU A 321 -48.03 29.38 26.41
C LEU A 321 -48.02 29.97 27.83
N LEU A 322 -47.12 30.92 28.08
CA LEU A 322 -47.15 31.75 29.28
C LEU A 322 -48.38 32.70 29.19
N TYR A 323 -49.36 32.41 30.02
CA TYR A 323 -50.50 33.30 30.25
C TYR A 323 -50.02 34.47 31.11
N THR A 324 -49.92 35.67 30.55
CA THR A 324 -49.73 36.90 31.33
C THR A 324 -51.09 37.39 31.80
N SER A 325 -51.37 37.28 33.09
CA SER A 325 -52.53 37.93 33.73
C SER A 325 -52.38 39.47 33.68
N PRO A 326 -53.42 40.22 33.37
CA PRO A 326 -53.40 41.67 33.47
C PRO A 326 -53.42 42.07 34.96
N SER A 327 -52.53 43.02 35.34
CA SER A 327 -52.49 43.62 36.66
C SER A 327 -53.71 44.49 36.89
N PRO A 328 -54.40 44.41 38.06
CA PRO A 328 -55.46 45.37 38.41
C PRO A 328 -54.85 46.71 38.86
N ARG A 329 -55.59 47.78 38.58
CA ARG A 329 -55.29 49.15 39.01
C ARG A 329 -55.36 49.32 40.52
#